data_35c52acb40b8b9c3c2c3de543ee3554e
#
_entry.id   35c52acb40b8b9c3c2c3de543ee3554e
#
_cell.length_a   1.000
_cell.length_b   1.000
_cell.length_c   1.000
_cell.angle_alpha   90.00
_cell.angle_beta   90.00
_cell.angle_gamma   90.00
#
_symmetry.space_group_name_H-M   'P 1'
#
loop_
_entity.id
_entity.type
_entity.pdbx_description
1 polymer ?
#
loop_
_entity_poly.entity_id
_entity_poly.type
_entity_poly.pdbx_seq_one_letter_code
_entity_poly.pdbx_strand_id
1 'polypeptide(L)'
;MSREQGPVGYFVHHQGRGHAERAAAIANTLAPERAVTLFCARDDIFPKLVDGVECRVIPSLFEEREPSPPGLADLETPDTLHCAPVGWSQITSAIAQIVRWFDDARPVLFITDVSAELGQLARIASVPHVAVLQHGLRDDPGHVAAYRGAAALLAPYDNTLDQPNEPGWKRAKTFHAPGLGVDTAKLGDKAAARRRLGLADNREYVVVVGGGGGRGLPSAPLTLGARAEPDTQWVTLGKIESEWHETPPANLTHLGWVENAEDWISAADRIVSSAGNTTVHLVAAAAKPWIVVPEWRYFGEQVCKAEALDRAGAAAHARIWPSSAQEWAGYWQAASGIEPESQRRLVSEGAERKVASEIESLIARLWSHDRPLSATRATSGTSTQ
;
A
#
# COMPACT_ATOMS: atom_id res chain seq x y z
N MET A 1 1.04 31.08 -17.86
CA MET A 1 1.04 29.60 -17.91
C MET A 1 -0.39 29.14 -18.06
N SER A 2 -0.68 28.21 -18.97
CA SER A 2 -2.01 27.61 -19.02
C SER A 2 -2.27 26.90 -17.70
N ARG A 3 -3.52 26.88 -17.24
CA ARG A 3 -3.89 26.24 -15.95
C ARG A 3 -3.56 24.74 -15.92
N GLU A 4 -3.45 24.11 -17.08
CA GLU A 4 -3.05 22.70 -17.28
C GLU A 4 -1.61 22.39 -16.87
N GLN A 5 -0.72 23.39 -16.82
CA GLN A 5 0.69 23.25 -16.45
C GLN A 5 0.96 23.43 -14.95
N GLY A 6 -0.07 23.58 -14.13
CA GLY A 6 0.08 23.71 -12.68
C GLY A 6 0.68 22.47 -12.02
N PRO A 7 1.20 22.58 -10.77
CA PRO A 7 1.83 21.48 -10.06
C PRO A 7 0.82 20.44 -9.59
N VAL A 8 1.32 19.28 -9.23
CA VAL A 8 0.57 18.22 -8.52
C VAL A 8 0.99 18.20 -7.07
N GLY A 9 0.03 18.16 -6.15
CA GLY A 9 0.28 17.87 -4.74
C GLY A 9 -0.01 16.42 -4.42
N TYR A 10 0.74 15.84 -3.48
CA TYR A 10 0.54 14.47 -3.07
C TYR A 10 0.69 14.33 -1.55
N PHE A 11 -0.39 14.01 -0.86
CA PHE A 11 -0.33 13.67 0.56
C PHE A 11 0.04 12.20 0.73
N VAL A 12 1.08 11.94 1.55
CA VAL A 12 1.65 10.61 1.78
C VAL A 12 1.56 10.26 3.27
N HIS A 13 0.98 9.10 3.56
CA HIS A 13 0.93 8.59 4.93
C HIS A 13 2.33 8.20 5.40
N HIS A 14 2.74 8.65 6.58
CA HIS A 14 4.12 8.48 7.07
C HIS A 14 4.38 7.11 7.72
N GLN A 15 3.35 6.33 8.03
CA GLN A 15 3.51 5.00 8.62
C GLN A 15 3.62 3.93 7.52
N GLY A 16 4.80 3.35 7.40
CA GLY A 16 5.12 2.33 6.41
C GLY A 16 5.76 2.87 5.13
N ARG A 17 6.93 2.31 4.79
CA ARG A 17 7.73 2.75 3.63
C ARG A 17 7.02 2.57 2.29
N GLY A 18 6.09 1.62 2.18
CA GLY A 18 5.38 1.37 0.93
C GLY A 18 4.57 2.56 0.39
N HIS A 19 4.08 3.46 1.27
CA HIS A 19 3.44 4.71 0.85
C HIS A 19 4.45 5.67 0.23
N ALA A 20 5.60 5.83 0.87
CA ALA A 20 6.68 6.69 0.38
C ALA A 20 7.30 6.17 -0.92
N GLU A 21 7.52 4.87 -1.04
CA GLU A 21 8.05 4.21 -2.25
C GLU A 21 7.16 4.48 -3.47
N ARG A 22 5.85 4.22 -3.36
CA ARG A 22 4.95 4.46 -4.49
C ARG A 22 4.75 5.95 -4.80
N ALA A 23 4.70 6.80 -3.76
CA ALA A 23 4.59 8.24 -3.97
C ALA A 23 5.82 8.81 -4.67
N ALA A 24 7.01 8.39 -4.28
CA ALA A 24 8.26 8.76 -4.94
C ALA A 24 8.32 8.24 -6.38
N ALA A 25 7.90 6.99 -6.63
CA ALA A 25 7.85 6.43 -7.98
C ALA A 25 6.96 7.27 -8.92
N ILE A 26 5.75 7.65 -8.47
CA ILE A 26 4.86 8.53 -9.22
C ILE A 26 5.47 9.93 -9.39
N ALA A 27 5.93 10.55 -8.30
CA ALA A 27 6.43 11.91 -8.29
C ALA A 27 7.67 12.06 -9.17
N ASN A 28 8.62 11.15 -9.06
CA ASN A 28 9.84 11.14 -9.87
C ASN A 28 9.54 10.99 -11.38
N THR A 29 8.49 10.24 -11.71
CA THR A 29 8.08 10.03 -13.12
C THR A 29 7.34 11.24 -13.68
N LEU A 30 6.59 11.98 -12.83
CA LEU A 30 5.90 13.22 -13.24
C LEU A 30 6.83 14.44 -13.32
N ALA A 31 7.88 14.47 -12.49
CA ALA A 31 8.74 15.65 -12.30
C ALA A 31 9.34 16.26 -13.58
N PRO A 32 9.73 15.48 -14.62
CA PRO A 32 10.25 16.05 -15.87
C PRO A 32 9.25 16.97 -16.58
N GLU A 33 7.96 16.70 -16.44
CA GLU A 33 6.89 17.45 -17.11
C GLU A 33 6.18 18.42 -16.16
N ARG A 34 6.26 18.19 -14.84
CA ARG A 34 5.43 18.88 -13.87
C ARG A 34 6.01 18.87 -12.47
N ALA A 35 6.06 20.03 -11.81
CA ALA A 35 6.47 20.10 -10.41
C ALA A 35 5.53 19.29 -9.51
N VAL A 36 6.09 18.54 -8.57
CA VAL A 36 5.35 17.74 -7.59
C VAL A 36 5.74 18.12 -6.18
N THR A 37 4.74 18.41 -5.34
CA THR A 37 4.95 18.65 -3.91
C THR A 37 4.35 17.51 -3.10
N LEU A 38 5.22 16.79 -2.38
CA LEU A 38 4.82 15.75 -1.43
C LEU A 38 4.56 16.38 -0.06
N PHE A 39 3.46 16.01 0.59
CA PHE A 39 3.14 16.39 1.96
C PHE A 39 3.19 15.14 2.84
N CYS A 40 4.07 15.12 3.82
CA CYS A 40 4.24 13.98 4.72
C CYS A 40 4.65 14.46 6.11
N ALA A 41 4.41 13.67 7.14
CA ALA A 41 4.89 13.99 8.49
C ALA A 41 6.39 13.68 8.69
N ARG A 42 7.03 13.02 7.73
CA ARG A 42 8.46 12.65 7.72
C ARG A 42 8.99 12.68 6.30
N ASP A 43 10.21 13.14 6.14
CA ASP A 43 10.92 13.16 4.84
C ASP A 43 11.98 12.05 4.72
N ASP A 44 12.46 11.51 5.85
CA ASP A 44 13.48 10.47 5.93
C ASP A 44 13.03 9.07 5.46
N ILE A 45 11.74 8.89 5.16
CA ILE A 45 11.16 7.63 4.69
C ILE A 45 11.16 7.49 3.16
N PHE A 46 11.41 8.58 2.44
CA PHE A 46 11.39 8.57 0.98
C PHE A 46 12.69 8.00 0.41
N PRO A 47 12.62 7.23 -0.69
CA PRO A 47 13.78 6.98 -1.50
C PRO A 47 14.24 8.29 -2.16
N LYS A 48 15.31 8.22 -2.96
CA LYS A 48 15.84 9.40 -3.66
C LYS A 48 14.75 10.08 -4.49
N LEU A 49 14.51 11.34 -4.23
CA LEU A 49 13.66 12.22 -5.02
C LEU A 49 14.50 12.95 -6.08
N VAL A 50 13.95 13.13 -7.29
CA VAL A 50 14.62 13.84 -8.39
C VAL A 50 14.31 15.33 -8.33
N ASP A 51 15.06 16.12 -9.10
CA ASP A 51 14.80 17.55 -9.26
C ASP A 51 13.37 17.78 -9.78
N GLY A 52 12.67 18.75 -9.21
CA GLY A 52 11.25 19.02 -9.49
C GLY A 52 10.28 18.33 -8.52
N VAL A 53 10.76 17.47 -7.63
CA VAL A 53 9.98 16.91 -6.50
C VAL A 53 10.43 17.57 -5.20
N GLU A 54 9.51 18.26 -4.54
CA GLU A 54 9.70 18.86 -3.20
C GLU A 54 8.97 18.02 -2.14
N CYS A 55 9.60 17.75 -1.01
CA CYS A 55 8.91 17.18 0.16
C CYS A 55 8.73 18.30 1.21
N ARG A 56 7.48 18.56 1.58
CA ARG A 56 7.09 19.45 2.68
C ARG A 56 6.67 18.65 3.88
N VAL A 57 7.46 18.77 4.95
CA VAL A 57 7.14 18.14 6.23
C VAL A 57 6.01 18.92 6.89
N ILE A 58 4.88 18.25 7.12
CA ILE A 58 3.71 18.78 7.83
C ILE A 58 3.48 18.00 9.12
N PRO A 59 2.80 18.57 10.12
CA PRO A 59 2.43 17.82 11.31
C PRO A 59 1.58 16.57 10.97
N SER A 60 1.74 15.49 11.77
CA SER A 60 0.96 14.27 11.59
C SER A 60 -0.53 14.53 11.81
N LEU A 61 -1.36 13.92 10.94
CA LEU A 61 -2.83 13.93 11.05
C LEU A 61 -3.37 12.74 11.86
N PHE A 62 -2.50 11.77 12.21
CA PHE A 62 -2.92 10.46 12.72
C PHE A 62 -2.38 10.14 14.12
N GLU A 63 -1.62 11.04 14.71
CA GLU A 63 -1.00 10.85 16.03
C GLU A 63 -1.36 12.01 16.93
N GLU A 64 -1.98 11.72 18.05
CA GLU A 64 -2.24 12.71 19.08
C GLU A 64 -0.92 13.12 19.74
N ARG A 65 -0.61 14.41 19.76
CA ARG A 65 0.60 14.93 20.41
C ARG A 65 0.37 15.29 21.87
N GLU A 66 -0.80 15.81 22.16
CA GLU A 66 -1.23 16.20 23.50
C GLU A 66 -2.64 15.69 23.73
N PRO A 67 -2.96 15.12 24.89
CA PRO A 67 -4.30 14.62 25.19
C PRO A 67 -5.34 15.71 25.03
N SER A 68 -6.38 15.42 24.26
CA SER A 68 -7.52 16.34 24.10
C SER A 68 -8.28 16.51 25.41
N PRO A 69 -8.73 17.74 25.73
CA PRO A 69 -9.67 17.92 26.82
C PRO A 69 -10.88 17.00 26.69
N PRO A 70 -11.37 16.36 27.78
CA PRO A 70 -12.46 15.40 27.70
C PRO A 70 -13.69 15.91 26.95
N GLY A 71 -14.10 17.16 27.17
CA GLY A 71 -15.25 17.74 26.48
C GLY A 71 -15.08 17.91 24.97
N LEU A 72 -13.84 17.91 24.44
CA LEU A 72 -13.57 17.89 22.99
C LEU A 72 -13.46 16.45 22.48
N ALA A 73 -12.91 15.54 23.26
CA ALA A 73 -12.81 14.13 22.90
C ALA A 73 -14.18 13.44 22.79
N ASP A 74 -15.17 13.90 23.55
CA ASP A 74 -16.53 13.38 23.55
C ASP A 74 -17.41 13.91 22.40
N LEU A 75 -16.90 14.85 21.59
CA LEU A 75 -17.66 15.35 20.44
C LEU A 75 -17.77 14.29 19.36
N GLU A 76 -18.98 14.02 18.92
CA GLU A 76 -19.27 13.04 17.89
C GLU A 76 -18.69 13.46 16.53
N THR A 77 -18.02 12.51 15.85
CA THR A 77 -17.58 12.73 14.47
C THR A 77 -18.77 12.56 13.52
N PRO A 78 -19.07 13.54 12.64
CA PRO A 78 -20.15 13.41 11.67
C PRO A 78 -19.94 12.22 10.74
N ASP A 79 -21.01 11.51 10.38
CA ASP A 79 -20.95 10.35 9.46
C ASP A 79 -20.22 10.63 8.14
N THR A 80 -20.19 11.87 7.69
CA THR A 80 -19.51 12.28 6.45
C THR A 80 -17.99 12.37 6.58
N LEU A 81 -17.45 12.25 7.79
CA LEU A 81 -16.01 12.23 8.08
C LEU A 81 -15.65 10.86 8.66
N HIS A 82 -14.47 10.37 8.29
CA HIS A 82 -14.00 9.08 8.80
C HIS A 82 -13.24 9.25 10.13
N CYS A 83 -12.28 10.20 10.16
CA CYS A 83 -11.47 10.49 11.33
C CYS A 83 -11.14 11.98 11.40
N ALA A 84 -11.84 12.72 12.25
CA ALA A 84 -11.67 14.17 12.40
C ALA A 84 -11.71 14.58 13.88
N PRO A 85 -10.71 14.18 14.68
CA PRO A 85 -10.69 14.53 16.10
C PRO A 85 -10.61 16.03 16.30
N VAL A 86 -11.37 16.53 17.30
CA VAL A 86 -11.43 17.95 17.62
C VAL A 86 -10.38 18.30 18.68
N GLY A 87 -9.78 19.47 18.53
CA GLY A 87 -8.78 19.99 19.50
C GLY A 87 -7.33 19.65 19.15
N TRP A 88 -7.06 18.86 18.12
CA TRP A 88 -5.70 18.56 17.70
C TRP A 88 -5.10 19.70 16.89
N SER A 89 -4.30 20.55 17.53
CA SER A 89 -3.67 21.73 16.93
C SER A 89 -2.79 21.39 15.72
N GLN A 90 -2.15 20.23 15.73
CA GLN A 90 -1.34 19.75 14.61
C GLN A 90 -2.17 19.50 13.35
N ILE A 91 -3.43 19.05 13.47
CA ILE A 91 -4.33 18.88 12.30
C ILE A 91 -4.65 20.25 11.71
N THR A 92 -4.99 21.21 12.56
CA THR A 92 -5.24 22.60 12.11
C THR A 92 -4.03 23.17 11.37
N SER A 93 -2.82 22.97 11.92
CA SER A 93 -1.57 23.45 11.31
C SER A 93 -1.28 22.76 9.97
N ALA A 94 -1.46 21.43 9.89
CA ALA A 94 -1.26 20.67 8.65
C ALA A 94 -2.26 21.10 7.54
N ILE A 95 -3.54 21.20 7.89
CA ILE A 95 -4.60 21.66 6.96
C ILE A 95 -4.30 23.09 6.47
N ALA A 96 -3.92 24.00 7.37
CA ALA A 96 -3.60 25.37 7.00
C ALA A 96 -2.43 25.45 6.01
N GLN A 97 -1.39 24.62 6.19
CA GLN A 97 -0.25 24.55 5.25
C GLN A 97 -0.67 24.03 3.88
N ILE A 98 -1.48 22.97 3.83
CA ILE A 98 -1.97 22.39 2.57
C ILE A 98 -2.87 23.40 1.83
N VAL A 99 -3.82 24.03 2.52
CA VAL A 99 -4.76 24.99 1.91
C VAL A 99 -4.04 26.24 1.43
N ARG A 100 -3.07 26.75 2.18
CA ARG A 100 -2.21 27.85 1.73
C ARG A 100 -1.46 27.48 0.44
N TRP A 101 -0.90 26.27 0.39
CA TRP A 101 -0.25 25.80 -0.82
C TRP A 101 -1.24 25.68 -1.99
N PHE A 102 -2.50 25.28 -1.77
CA PHE A 102 -3.52 25.27 -2.81
C PHE A 102 -3.76 26.69 -3.37
N ASP A 103 -3.76 27.72 -2.52
CA ASP A 103 -3.93 29.11 -2.94
C ASP A 103 -2.71 29.64 -3.68
N ASP A 104 -1.52 29.40 -3.15
CA ASP A 104 -0.27 29.93 -3.71
C ASP A 104 0.12 29.23 -5.03
N ALA A 105 0.08 27.89 -5.04
CA ALA A 105 0.59 27.08 -6.15
C ALA A 105 -0.46 26.79 -7.23
N ARG A 106 -1.77 26.93 -6.91
CA ARG A 106 -2.87 26.65 -7.84
C ARG A 106 -2.77 25.27 -8.50
N PRO A 107 -2.68 24.18 -7.71
CA PRO A 107 -2.43 22.85 -8.26
C PRO A 107 -3.54 22.41 -9.21
N VAL A 108 -3.16 21.63 -10.21
CA VAL A 108 -4.11 21.03 -11.16
C VAL A 108 -4.72 19.73 -10.64
N LEU A 109 -4.04 19.08 -9.69
CA LEU A 109 -4.47 17.83 -9.09
C LEU A 109 -3.86 17.68 -7.69
N PHE A 110 -4.60 17.04 -6.80
CA PHE A 110 -4.11 16.61 -5.50
C PHE A 110 -4.32 15.10 -5.35
N ILE A 111 -3.29 14.36 -4.96
CA ILE A 111 -3.36 12.91 -4.74
C ILE A 111 -3.39 12.68 -3.23
N THR A 112 -4.31 11.84 -2.76
CA THR A 112 -4.40 11.48 -1.34
C THR A 112 -4.12 10.00 -1.15
N ASP A 113 -3.10 9.69 -0.35
CA ASP A 113 -2.78 8.33 0.04
C ASP A 113 -3.24 8.13 1.50
N VAL A 114 -4.36 7.43 1.65
CA VAL A 114 -4.96 7.03 2.96
C VAL A 114 -5.69 8.13 3.74
N SER A 115 -5.99 9.30 3.22
CA SER A 115 -6.82 10.26 3.96
C SER A 115 -8.12 10.59 3.22
N ALA A 116 -9.23 10.14 3.79
CA ALA A 116 -10.56 10.51 3.32
C ALA A 116 -10.82 12.00 3.52
N GLU A 117 -10.40 12.56 4.66
CA GLU A 117 -10.59 13.97 5.02
C GLU A 117 -9.85 14.90 4.07
N LEU A 118 -8.61 14.58 3.72
CA LEU A 118 -7.86 15.41 2.75
C LEU A 118 -8.42 15.31 1.34
N GLY A 119 -9.00 14.18 0.94
CA GLY A 119 -9.76 14.07 -0.30
C GLY A 119 -10.99 14.98 -0.31
N GLN A 120 -11.74 15.03 0.79
CA GLN A 120 -12.88 15.92 0.95
C GLN A 120 -12.43 17.39 1.05
N LEU A 121 -11.32 17.68 1.75
CA LEU A 121 -10.72 19.01 1.83
C LEU A 121 -10.34 19.54 0.44
N ALA A 122 -9.67 18.73 -0.38
CA ALA A 122 -9.34 19.11 -1.75
C ALA A 122 -10.60 19.47 -2.55
N ARG A 123 -11.67 18.68 -2.42
CA ARG A 123 -12.95 18.95 -3.06
C ARG A 123 -13.60 20.24 -2.57
N ILE A 124 -13.59 20.51 -1.26
CA ILE A 124 -14.10 21.75 -0.66
C ILE A 124 -13.28 22.96 -1.13
N ALA A 125 -11.95 22.79 -1.24
CA ALA A 125 -11.05 23.82 -1.74
C ALA A 125 -11.05 23.97 -3.27
N SER A 126 -11.99 23.35 -4.00
CA SER A 126 -12.09 23.38 -5.46
C SER A 126 -10.87 22.82 -6.20
N VAL A 127 -10.14 21.88 -5.60
CA VAL A 127 -8.99 21.19 -6.21
C VAL A 127 -9.44 19.78 -6.61
N PRO A 128 -9.27 19.36 -7.89
CA PRO A 128 -9.52 17.98 -8.28
C PRO A 128 -8.60 17.03 -7.53
N HIS A 129 -9.09 15.84 -7.13
CA HIS A 129 -8.22 14.89 -6.45
C HIS A 129 -8.34 13.46 -6.99
N VAL A 130 -7.28 12.70 -6.80
CA VAL A 130 -7.21 11.25 -6.97
C VAL A 130 -7.01 10.63 -5.60
N ALA A 131 -7.81 9.63 -5.25
CA ALA A 131 -7.61 8.87 -4.02
C ALA A 131 -6.91 7.54 -4.32
N VAL A 132 -5.86 7.22 -3.55
CA VAL A 132 -5.18 5.93 -3.63
C VAL A 132 -5.95 4.92 -2.80
N LEU A 133 -6.39 3.84 -3.44
CA LEU A 133 -7.14 2.77 -2.79
C LEU A 133 -6.23 1.83 -2.01
N GLN A 134 -6.81 1.26 -0.98
CA GLN A 134 -6.25 0.13 -0.23
C GLN A 134 -7.34 -0.91 0.00
N HIS A 135 -6.93 -2.15 0.23
CA HIS A 135 -7.83 -3.19 0.70
C HIS A 135 -8.37 -2.84 2.09
N GLY A 136 -9.44 -3.51 2.48
CA GLY A 136 -10.07 -3.35 3.78
C GLY A 136 -11.51 -2.86 3.71
N LEU A 137 -12.17 -2.88 4.85
CA LEU A 137 -13.56 -2.44 5.01
C LEU A 137 -13.59 -0.91 5.07
N ARG A 138 -13.70 -0.27 3.90
CA ARG A 138 -13.70 1.20 3.72
C ARG A 138 -14.99 1.65 3.05
N ASP A 139 -16.09 1.17 3.57
CA ASP A 139 -17.47 1.43 3.13
C ASP A 139 -18.23 2.39 4.05
N ASP A 140 -17.57 2.90 5.07
CA ASP A 140 -18.13 3.98 5.89
C ASP A 140 -18.39 5.23 5.07
N PRO A 141 -19.38 6.07 5.47
CA PRO A 141 -19.79 7.22 4.70
C PRO A 141 -18.67 8.23 4.40
N GLY A 142 -17.67 8.38 5.31
CA GLY A 142 -16.53 9.28 5.14
C GLY A 142 -15.63 8.85 3.98
N HIS A 143 -15.23 7.58 3.92
CA HIS A 143 -14.47 7.04 2.80
C HIS A 143 -15.28 7.08 1.50
N VAL A 144 -16.57 6.70 1.55
CA VAL A 144 -17.45 6.74 0.37
C VAL A 144 -17.58 8.16 -0.17
N ALA A 145 -17.72 9.17 0.70
CA ALA A 145 -17.79 10.57 0.30
C ALA A 145 -16.50 11.04 -0.41
N ALA A 146 -15.33 10.71 0.16
CA ALA A 146 -14.04 11.02 -0.44
C ALA A 146 -13.88 10.34 -1.81
N TYR A 147 -14.17 9.05 -1.91
CA TYR A 147 -14.05 8.29 -3.16
C TYR A 147 -15.05 8.77 -4.24
N ARG A 148 -16.28 9.10 -3.87
CA ARG A 148 -17.27 9.69 -4.81
C ARG A 148 -16.83 11.06 -5.30
N GLY A 149 -16.23 11.88 -4.42
CA GLY A 149 -15.71 13.21 -4.75
C GLY A 149 -14.46 13.20 -5.62
N ALA A 150 -13.71 12.11 -5.65
CA ALA A 150 -12.49 11.97 -6.43
C ALA A 150 -12.76 11.98 -7.94
N ALA A 151 -11.86 12.58 -8.71
CA ALA A 151 -11.88 12.57 -10.17
C ALA A 151 -11.53 11.19 -10.73
N ALA A 152 -10.63 10.46 -10.06
CA ALA A 152 -10.30 9.06 -10.32
C ALA A 152 -9.82 8.38 -9.02
N LEU A 153 -9.73 7.05 -9.05
CA LEU A 153 -9.23 6.22 -7.97
C LEU A 153 -8.04 5.40 -8.49
N LEU A 154 -6.94 5.40 -7.77
CA LEU A 154 -5.75 4.62 -8.09
C LEU A 154 -5.69 3.38 -7.20
N ALA A 155 -5.81 2.20 -7.78
CA ALA A 155 -5.58 0.93 -7.12
C ALA A 155 -4.12 0.48 -7.38
N PRO A 156 -3.21 0.52 -6.37
CA PRO A 156 -1.82 0.10 -6.55
C PRO A 156 -1.70 -1.43 -6.48
N TYR A 157 -2.55 -2.15 -7.20
CA TYR A 157 -2.61 -3.61 -7.29
C TYR A 157 -3.37 -4.01 -8.56
N ASP A 158 -3.31 -5.30 -8.90
CA ASP A 158 -4.01 -5.87 -10.06
C ASP A 158 -5.51 -6.00 -9.81
N ASN A 159 -6.33 -5.84 -10.85
CA ASN A 159 -7.79 -5.91 -10.75
C ASN A 159 -8.32 -7.27 -10.29
N THR A 160 -7.55 -8.35 -10.44
CA THR A 160 -7.93 -9.66 -9.90
C THR A 160 -7.94 -9.69 -8.36
N LEU A 161 -7.30 -8.71 -7.73
CA LEU A 161 -7.30 -8.51 -6.29
C LEU A 161 -8.41 -7.57 -5.79
N ASP A 162 -9.27 -7.06 -6.67
CA ASP A 162 -10.42 -6.25 -6.25
C ASP A 162 -11.27 -7.01 -5.24
N GLN A 163 -11.77 -6.28 -4.23
CA GLN A 163 -12.65 -6.87 -3.25
C GLN A 163 -14.01 -7.23 -3.88
N PRO A 164 -14.65 -8.32 -3.44
CA PRO A 164 -15.96 -8.68 -3.92
C PRO A 164 -16.97 -7.56 -3.64
N ASN A 165 -17.96 -7.43 -4.53
CA ASN A 165 -19.08 -6.48 -4.38
C ASN A 165 -18.70 -4.98 -4.44
N GLU A 166 -17.53 -4.65 -5.00
CA GLU A 166 -17.20 -3.24 -5.27
C GLU A 166 -18.31 -2.58 -6.09
N PRO A 167 -18.79 -1.38 -5.70
CA PRO A 167 -19.85 -0.70 -6.43
C PRO A 167 -19.44 -0.35 -7.87
N GLY A 168 -20.36 -0.46 -8.82
CA GLY A 168 -20.07 -0.16 -10.23
C GLY A 168 -19.50 1.26 -10.46
N TRP A 169 -19.97 2.26 -9.71
CA TRP A 169 -19.45 3.62 -9.79
C TRP A 169 -17.97 3.72 -9.35
N LYS A 170 -17.53 2.87 -8.40
CA LYS A 170 -16.16 2.84 -7.92
C LYS A 170 -15.26 2.21 -8.98
N ARG A 171 -15.65 1.03 -9.50
CA ARG A 171 -14.94 0.39 -10.61
C ARG A 171 -14.79 1.28 -11.84
N ALA A 172 -15.85 2.02 -12.22
CA ALA A 172 -15.85 2.88 -13.41
C ALA A 172 -14.81 4.02 -13.37
N LYS A 173 -14.31 4.41 -12.21
CA LYS A 173 -13.29 5.46 -12.06
C LYS A 173 -11.97 4.95 -11.49
N THR A 174 -11.83 3.64 -11.29
CA THR A 174 -10.61 3.02 -10.78
C THR A 174 -9.68 2.63 -11.92
N PHE A 175 -8.42 3.03 -11.84
CA PHE A 175 -7.36 2.49 -12.68
C PHE A 175 -6.35 1.72 -11.81
N HIS A 176 -5.85 0.60 -12.34
CA HIS A 176 -5.01 -0.34 -11.62
C HIS A 176 -3.55 -0.21 -12.04
N ALA A 177 -2.65 -0.26 -11.06
CA ALA A 177 -1.20 -0.15 -11.24
C ALA A 177 -0.47 -1.21 -10.41
N PRO A 178 -0.54 -2.49 -10.80
CA PRO A 178 0.13 -3.57 -10.10
C PRO A 178 1.65 -3.39 -10.16
N GLY A 179 2.34 -3.56 -9.03
CA GLY A 179 3.79 -3.38 -8.92
C GLY A 179 4.26 -1.94 -8.64
N LEU A 180 3.34 -0.99 -8.48
CA LEU A 180 3.67 0.39 -8.22
C LEU A 180 4.52 0.57 -6.95
N GLY A 181 5.66 1.24 -7.07
CA GLY A 181 6.61 1.49 -6.00
C GLY A 181 7.51 0.30 -5.66
N VAL A 182 7.57 -0.69 -6.55
CA VAL A 182 8.43 -1.88 -6.39
C VAL A 182 9.35 -2.03 -7.59
N ASP A 183 10.65 -2.08 -7.34
CA ASP A 183 11.65 -2.35 -8.35
C ASP A 183 11.92 -3.85 -8.47
N THR A 184 11.16 -4.51 -9.35
CA THR A 184 11.30 -5.96 -9.58
C THR A 184 12.59 -6.33 -10.32
N ALA A 185 13.29 -5.37 -10.95
CA ALA A 185 14.57 -5.62 -11.59
C ALA A 185 15.68 -5.96 -10.58
N LYS A 186 15.48 -5.65 -9.29
CA LYS A 186 16.36 -6.08 -8.20
C LYS A 186 16.23 -7.57 -7.86
N LEU A 187 15.15 -8.23 -8.26
CA LEU A 187 15.03 -9.67 -8.14
C LEU A 187 15.95 -10.33 -9.17
N GLY A 188 16.84 -11.18 -8.68
CA GLY A 188 17.85 -11.82 -9.48
C GLY A 188 17.62 -13.32 -9.67
N ASP A 189 18.52 -13.94 -10.40
CA ASP A 189 18.64 -15.39 -10.47
C ASP A 189 18.94 -15.98 -9.07
N LYS A 190 18.28 -17.11 -8.74
CA LYS A 190 18.37 -17.78 -7.45
C LYS A 190 19.80 -18.15 -7.08
N ALA A 191 20.56 -18.72 -8.02
CA ALA A 191 21.93 -19.16 -7.75
C ALA A 191 22.86 -17.95 -7.55
N ALA A 192 22.66 -16.87 -8.32
CA ALA A 192 23.40 -15.63 -8.15
C ALA A 192 23.11 -14.99 -6.78
N ALA A 193 21.84 -14.95 -6.36
CA ALA A 193 21.45 -14.44 -5.05
C ALA A 193 22.05 -15.27 -3.91
N ARG A 194 22.03 -16.60 -4.02
CA ARG A 194 22.67 -17.50 -3.04
C ARG A 194 24.16 -17.25 -2.91
N ARG A 195 24.88 -17.09 -4.03
CA ARG A 195 26.31 -16.75 -3.99
C ARG A 195 26.58 -15.41 -3.28
N ARG A 196 25.78 -14.37 -3.56
CA ARG A 196 25.92 -13.07 -2.86
C ARG A 196 25.70 -13.18 -1.36
N LEU A 197 24.76 -14.01 -0.95
CA LEU A 197 24.41 -14.23 0.45
C LEU A 197 25.27 -15.28 1.15
N GLY A 198 26.18 -15.96 0.43
CA GLY A 198 27.02 -17.04 0.99
C GLY A 198 26.22 -18.31 1.37
N LEU A 199 25.09 -18.55 0.71
CA LEU A 199 24.20 -19.68 0.98
C LEU A 199 24.61 -20.94 0.18
N ALA A 200 24.40 -22.09 0.78
CA ALA A 200 24.67 -23.39 0.13
C ALA A 200 23.62 -23.69 -0.96
N ASP A 201 24.06 -24.11 -2.14
CA ASP A 201 23.15 -24.41 -3.25
C ASP A 201 22.32 -25.69 -3.03
N ASN A 202 22.85 -26.65 -2.25
CA ASN A 202 22.23 -27.94 -1.98
C ASN A 202 21.27 -27.96 -0.79
N ARG A 203 20.92 -26.79 -0.25
CA ARG A 203 20.01 -26.66 0.88
C ARG A 203 18.74 -25.96 0.45
N GLU A 204 17.63 -26.35 1.03
CA GLU A 204 16.33 -25.64 0.86
C GLU A 204 16.21 -24.49 1.85
N TYR A 205 15.68 -23.35 1.38
CA TYR A 205 15.50 -22.14 2.16
C TYR A 205 14.05 -21.68 2.16
N VAL A 206 13.49 -21.53 3.36
CA VAL A 206 12.23 -20.80 3.60
C VAL A 206 12.57 -19.39 4.08
N VAL A 207 12.14 -18.39 3.35
CA VAL A 207 12.31 -16.99 3.73
C VAL A 207 10.98 -16.44 4.24
N VAL A 208 10.99 -15.91 5.46
CA VAL A 208 9.83 -15.32 6.12
C VAL A 208 9.99 -13.82 6.17
N VAL A 209 9.08 -13.08 5.52
CA VAL A 209 9.16 -11.62 5.38
C VAL A 209 8.08 -10.95 6.21
N GLY A 210 8.49 -10.23 7.26
CA GLY A 210 7.63 -9.38 8.08
C GLY A 210 7.49 -7.98 7.51
N GLY A 211 6.35 -7.36 7.71
CA GLY A 211 6.11 -5.96 7.32
C GLY A 211 6.73 -4.96 8.31
N GLY A 212 7.23 -3.81 7.82
CA GLY A 212 7.83 -2.76 8.64
C GLY A 212 6.88 -2.03 9.59
N GLY A 213 5.56 -2.13 9.38
CA GLY A 213 4.54 -1.46 10.20
C GLY A 213 3.81 -2.37 11.20
N GLY A 214 4.25 -3.64 11.37
CA GLY A 214 3.64 -4.62 12.26
C GLY A 214 4.26 -4.70 13.66
N ARG A 215 3.67 -5.55 14.50
CA ARG A 215 4.24 -5.87 15.83
C ARG A 215 5.55 -6.66 15.69
N GLY A 216 5.68 -7.43 14.63
CA GLY A 216 6.78 -8.34 14.35
C GLY A 216 6.28 -9.75 14.02
N LEU A 217 7.21 -10.59 13.61
CA LEU A 217 6.95 -12.00 13.33
C LEU A 217 6.92 -12.79 14.64
N PRO A 218 5.91 -13.64 14.92
CA PRO A 218 5.87 -14.42 16.16
C PRO A 218 6.89 -15.56 16.11
N SER A 219 7.69 -15.70 17.16
CA SER A 219 8.76 -16.69 17.21
C SER A 219 8.24 -18.14 17.32
N ALA A 220 7.19 -18.39 18.10
CA ALA A 220 6.68 -19.73 18.40
C ALA A 220 6.25 -20.53 17.16
N PRO A 221 5.36 -20.05 16.28
CA PRO A 221 4.98 -20.78 15.07
C PRO A 221 6.15 -20.97 14.09
N LEU A 222 7.09 -20.01 14.02
CA LEU A 222 8.28 -20.13 13.18
C LEU A 222 9.25 -21.21 13.69
N THR A 223 9.47 -21.24 15.00
CA THR A 223 10.24 -22.29 15.67
C THR A 223 9.62 -23.66 15.42
N LEU A 224 8.31 -23.77 15.47
CA LEU A 224 7.58 -25.01 15.22
C LEU A 224 7.73 -25.44 13.75
N GLY A 225 7.58 -24.52 12.79
CA GLY A 225 7.78 -24.80 11.36
C GLY A 225 9.20 -25.28 11.07
N ALA A 226 10.21 -24.59 11.61
CA ALA A 226 11.61 -24.97 11.42
C ALA A 226 11.95 -26.32 12.04
N ARG A 227 11.41 -26.64 13.23
CA ARG A 227 11.58 -27.98 13.86
C ARG A 227 10.90 -29.09 13.09
N ALA A 228 9.79 -28.81 12.40
CA ALA A 228 9.10 -29.79 11.58
C ALA A 228 9.88 -30.16 10.31
N GLU A 229 10.81 -29.29 9.87
CA GLU A 229 11.61 -29.46 8.63
C GLU A 229 13.10 -29.28 8.94
N PRO A 230 13.77 -30.22 9.62
CA PRO A 230 15.13 -30.03 10.13
C PRO A 230 16.18 -29.85 9.03
N ASP A 231 15.94 -30.35 7.81
CA ASP A 231 16.85 -30.25 6.67
C ASP A 231 16.69 -28.95 5.90
N THR A 232 15.64 -28.18 6.18
CA THR A 232 15.31 -26.88 5.56
C THR A 232 15.82 -25.74 6.43
N GLN A 233 16.50 -24.76 5.84
CA GLN A 233 16.93 -23.55 6.55
C GLN A 233 15.83 -22.51 6.51
N TRP A 234 15.41 -22.01 7.67
CA TRP A 234 14.46 -20.93 7.82
C TRP A 234 15.20 -19.63 8.13
N VAL A 235 14.83 -18.56 7.42
CA VAL A 235 15.42 -17.23 7.60
C VAL A 235 14.30 -16.21 7.70
N THR A 236 14.31 -15.37 8.75
CA THR A 236 13.32 -14.32 8.91
C THR A 236 13.91 -12.95 8.66
N LEU A 237 13.17 -12.14 7.91
CA LEU A 237 13.46 -10.74 7.63
C LEU A 237 12.41 -9.86 8.33
N GLY A 238 12.86 -8.93 9.15
CA GLY A 238 12.01 -8.06 9.94
C GLY A 238 12.12 -8.30 11.44
N LYS A 239 11.35 -7.53 12.20
CA LYS A 239 11.32 -7.63 13.66
C LYS A 239 10.72 -8.96 14.09
N ILE A 240 11.32 -9.59 15.11
CA ILE A 240 10.75 -10.75 15.79
C ILE A 240 10.06 -10.31 17.08
N GLU A 241 8.85 -10.80 17.29
CA GLU A 241 8.19 -10.78 18.59
C GLU A 241 8.53 -12.08 19.31
N SER A 242 9.59 -12.02 20.16
CA SER A 242 10.07 -13.19 20.89
C SER A 242 9.29 -13.36 22.20
N GLU A 243 8.89 -14.60 22.48
CA GLU A 243 8.43 -15.00 23.80
C GLU A 243 9.64 -15.37 24.68
N TRP A 244 9.53 -15.04 25.98
CA TRP A 244 10.52 -15.43 26.96
C TRP A 244 10.62 -16.96 27.01
N HIS A 245 11.84 -17.52 26.96
CA HIS A 245 12.16 -18.95 27.03
C HIS A 245 12.18 -19.76 25.72
N GLU A 246 12.09 -19.14 24.55
CA GLU A 246 12.24 -19.88 23.30
C GLU A 246 13.71 -19.97 22.89
N THR A 247 14.18 -21.20 22.68
CA THR A 247 15.47 -21.45 22.02
C THR A 247 15.21 -21.77 20.55
N PRO A 248 15.62 -20.91 19.61
CA PRO A 248 15.46 -21.19 18.18
C PRO A 248 16.20 -22.48 17.81
N PRO A 249 15.65 -23.33 16.94
CA PRO A 249 16.37 -24.49 16.43
C PRO A 249 17.54 -24.03 15.53
N ALA A 250 18.54 -24.89 15.38
CA ALA A 250 19.76 -24.55 14.63
C ALA A 250 19.52 -24.18 13.15
N ASN A 251 18.37 -24.59 12.60
CA ASN A 251 17.97 -24.28 11.23
C ASN A 251 17.02 -23.06 11.12
N LEU A 252 16.92 -22.23 12.16
CA LEU A 252 16.16 -20.96 12.14
C LEU A 252 17.08 -19.80 12.49
N THR A 253 17.18 -18.83 11.57
CA THR A 253 18.01 -17.62 11.74
C THR A 253 17.14 -16.39 11.64
N HIS A 254 17.25 -15.48 12.61
CA HIS A 254 16.58 -14.18 12.62
C HIS A 254 17.58 -13.09 12.23
N LEU A 255 17.36 -12.44 11.08
CA LEU A 255 18.26 -11.39 10.57
C LEU A 255 17.85 -9.97 11.00
N GLY A 256 16.61 -9.80 11.48
CA GLY A 256 16.08 -8.46 11.70
C GLY A 256 15.81 -7.71 10.39
N TRP A 257 15.97 -6.40 10.42
CA TRP A 257 15.80 -5.58 9.22
C TRP A 257 17.01 -5.71 8.30
N VAL A 258 16.76 -5.95 7.02
CA VAL A 258 17.81 -6.06 5.97
C VAL A 258 17.52 -5.06 4.85
N GLU A 259 18.56 -4.54 4.20
CA GLU A 259 18.43 -3.63 3.06
C GLU A 259 18.31 -4.37 1.72
N ASN A 260 18.71 -5.64 1.70
CA ASN A 260 18.74 -6.49 0.50
C ASN A 260 17.69 -7.62 0.55
N ALA A 261 16.48 -7.29 0.94
CA ALA A 261 15.37 -8.25 1.03
C ALA A 261 15.12 -8.97 -0.31
N GLU A 262 15.36 -8.29 -1.43
CA GLU A 262 15.21 -8.82 -2.78
C GLU A 262 16.16 -9.99 -3.05
N ASP A 263 17.39 -9.95 -2.52
CA ASP A 263 18.33 -11.08 -2.63
C ASP A 263 17.84 -12.31 -1.86
N TRP A 264 17.29 -12.10 -0.65
CA TRP A 264 16.73 -13.17 0.16
C TRP A 264 15.50 -13.81 -0.50
N ILE A 265 14.59 -12.98 -1.03
CA ILE A 265 13.42 -13.43 -1.77
C ILE A 265 13.84 -14.20 -3.02
N SER A 266 14.88 -13.72 -3.74
CA SER A 266 15.42 -14.41 -4.92
C SER A 266 16.06 -15.75 -4.57
N ALA A 267 16.80 -15.84 -3.45
CA ALA A 267 17.50 -17.03 -2.99
C ALA A 267 16.56 -18.13 -2.44
N ALA A 268 15.36 -17.77 -1.99
CA ALA A 268 14.39 -18.66 -1.37
C ALA A 268 13.90 -19.77 -2.30
N ASP A 269 13.52 -20.89 -1.74
CA ASP A 269 12.71 -21.93 -2.41
C ASP A 269 11.24 -21.74 -2.14
N ARG A 270 10.91 -21.33 -0.91
CA ARG A 270 9.54 -21.10 -0.42
C ARG A 270 9.50 -19.82 0.40
N ILE A 271 8.36 -19.14 0.38
CA ILE A 271 8.21 -17.85 1.06
C ILE A 271 6.98 -17.86 1.97
N VAL A 272 7.14 -17.29 3.16
CA VAL A 272 6.04 -16.88 4.03
C VAL A 272 6.07 -15.36 4.15
N SER A 273 4.95 -14.68 4.03
CA SER A 273 4.96 -13.22 4.20
C SER A 273 3.66 -12.66 4.78
N SER A 274 3.73 -11.45 5.30
CA SER A 274 2.56 -10.63 5.54
C SER A 274 1.94 -10.15 4.21
N ALA A 275 0.72 -9.59 4.27
CA ALA A 275 0.02 -9.08 3.09
C ALA A 275 0.25 -7.56 2.87
N GLY A 276 1.41 -7.01 3.26
CA GLY A 276 1.79 -5.63 2.96
C GLY A 276 1.98 -5.41 1.45
N ASN A 277 1.59 -4.24 0.93
CA ASN A 277 1.52 -4.02 -0.53
C ASN A 277 2.86 -4.25 -1.25
N THR A 278 3.95 -3.65 -0.77
CA THR A 278 5.29 -3.82 -1.33
C THR A 278 5.77 -5.27 -1.26
N THR A 279 5.55 -5.93 -0.11
CA THR A 279 5.93 -7.34 0.09
C THR A 279 5.16 -8.25 -0.87
N VAL A 280 3.85 -8.04 -1.03
CA VAL A 280 3.02 -8.81 -1.96
C VAL A 280 3.57 -8.74 -3.38
N HIS A 281 3.92 -7.56 -3.87
CA HIS A 281 4.45 -7.41 -5.22
C HIS A 281 5.82 -8.05 -5.40
N LEU A 282 6.74 -7.90 -4.43
CA LEU A 282 8.06 -8.54 -4.49
C LEU A 282 7.96 -10.07 -4.50
N VAL A 283 7.12 -10.63 -3.61
CA VAL A 283 6.93 -12.08 -3.52
C VAL A 283 6.23 -12.62 -4.77
N ALA A 284 5.20 -11.92 -5.26
CA ALA A 284 4.51 -12.30 -6.48
C ALA A 284 5.43 -12.30 -7.70
N ALA A 285 6.33 -11.31 -7.82
CA ALA A 285 7.32 -11.25 -8.89
C ALA A 285 8.33 -12.41 -8.82
N ALA A 286 8.68 -12.88 -7.61
CA ALA A 286 9.56 -14.03 -7.43
C ALA A 286 8.91 -15.37 -7.82
N ALA A 287 7.57 -15.43 -7.84
CA ALA A 287 6.77 -16.56 -8.34
C ALA A 287 7.16 -17.91 -7.73
N LYS A 288 7.18 -17.97 -6.39
CA LYS A 288 7.55 -19.16 -5.60
C LYS A 288 6.39 -19.68 -4.79
N PRO A 289 6.42 -20.93 -4.29
CA PRO A 289 5.46 -21.40 -3.31
C PRO A 289 5.35 -20.42 -2.15
N TRP A 290 4.15 -19.87 -1.93
CA TRP A 290 3.93 -18.73 -1.06
C TRP A 290 2.76 -18.96 -0.08
N ILE A 291 3.05 -18.82 1.21
CA ILE A 291 2.06 -18.75 2.27
C ILE A 291 1.93 -17.29 2.70
N VAL A 292 0.73 -16.73 2.65
CA VAL A 292 0.43 -15.38 3.15
C VAL A 292 -0.27 -15.47 4.50
N VAL A 293 0.28 -14.78 5.51
CA VAL A 293 -0.27 -14.68 6.87
C VAL A 293 -0.55 -13.19 7.16
N PRO A 294 -1.82 -12.75 7.20
CA PRO A 294 -2.13 -11.35 7.40
C PRO A 294 -1.77 -10.89 8.81
N GLU A 295 -1.14 -9.72 8.92
CA GLU A 295 -0.97 -9.02 10.19
C GLU A 295 -2.19 -8.14 10.46
N TRP A 296 -2.46 -7.88 11.74
CA TRP A 296 -3.51 -6.95 12.12
C TRP A 296 -3.23 -5.54 11.56
N ARG A 297 -4.21 -4.95 10.91
CA ARG A 297 -4.24 -3.56 10.45
C ARG A 297 -5.65 -3.03 10.59
N TYR A 298 -5.75 -1.69 10.70
CA TYR A 298 -7.04 -1.01 10.63
C TYR A 298 -7.81 -1.45 9.39
N PHE A 299 -9.13 -1.53 9.50
CA PHE A 299 -10.06 -1.95 8.45
C PHE A 299 -9.88 -3.38 7.94
N GLY A 300 -9.11 -4.22 8.62
CA GLY A 300 -8.79 -5.55 8.13
C GLY A 300 -8.01 -5.56 6.80
N GLU A 301 -7.23 -4.51 6.53
CA GLU A 301 -6.55 -4.31 5.24
C GLU A 301 -5.80 -5.55 4.76
N GLN A 302 -4.95 -6.13 5.61
CA GLN A 302 -4.16 -7.30 5.22
C GLN A 302 -5.00 -8.58 5.15
N VAL A 303 -6.05 -8.71 5.94
CA VAL A 303 -6.98 -9.85 5.88
C VAL A 303 -7.70 -9.85 4.53
N CYS A 304 -8.30 -8.72 4.15
CA CYS A 304 -8.97 -8.60 2.86
C CYS A 304 -8.03 -8.84 1.68
N LYS A 305 -6.77 -8.39 1.78
CA LYS A 305 -5.77 -8.62 0.74
C LYS A 305 -5.34 -10.08 0.66
N ALA A 306 -5.11 -10.75 1.79
CA ALA A 306 -4.77 -12.17 1.82
C ALA A 306 -5.90 -13.04 1.24
N GLU A 307 -7.16 -12.72 1.56
CA GLU A 307 -8.33 -13.35 0.94
C GLU A 307 -8.42 -13.10 -0.57
N ALA A 308 -8.02 -11.90 -1.02
CA ALA A 308 -7.98 -11.59 -2.45
C ALA A 308 -6.88 -12.40 -3.18
N LEU A 309 -5.71 -12.56 -2.56
CA LEU A 309 -4.61 -13.38 -3.08
C LEU A 309 -5.01 -14.86 -3.19
N ASP A 310 -5.72 -15.39 -2.20
CA ASP A 310 -6.25 -16.75 -2.20
C ASP A 310 -7.27 -16.95 -3.34
N ARG A 311 -8.25 -16.06 -3.45
CA ARG A 311 -9.24 -16.08 -4.56
C ARG A 311 -8.58 -15.97 -5.94
N ALA A 312 -7.50 -15.21 -6.04
CA ALA A 312 -6.73 -15.07 -7.28
C ALA A 312 -5.86 -16.30 -7.59
N GLY A 313 -5.79 -17.28 -6.67
CA GLY A 313 -4.92 -18.44 -6.79
C GLY A 313 -3.44 -18.08 -6.77
N ALA A 314 -3.05 -17.03 -6.04
CA ALA A 314 -1.69 -16.52 -6.04
C ALA A 314 -0.89 -16.88 -4.77
N ALA A 315 -1.57 -17.15 -3.65
CA ALA A 315 -0.95 -17.53 -2.38
C ALA A 315 -1.84 -18.49 -1.59
N ALA A 316 -1.23 -19.36 -0.81
CA ALA A 316 -1.96 -20.13 0.21
C ALA A 316 -2.22 -19.23 1.42
N HIS A 317 -3.47 -18.95 1.73
CA HIS A 317 -3.85 -18.04 2.80
C HIS A 317 -3.98 -18.76 4.14
N ALA A 318 -3.08 -18.51 5.06
CA ALA A 318 -3.18 -18.89 6.46
C ALA A 318 -3.80 -17.72 7.25
N ARG A 319 -5.03 -17.88 7.73
CA ARG A 319 -5.74 -16.82 8.48
C ARG A 319 -5.01 -16.39 9.75
N ILE A 320 -4.38 -17.35 10.40
CA ILE A 320 -3.51 -17.19 11.56
C ILE A 320 -2.24 -18.01 11.34
N TRP A 321 -1.21 -17.72 12.10
CA TRP A 321 0.02 -18.50 12.06
C TRP A 321 -0.24 -19.97 12.36
N PRO A 322 0.31 -20.92 11.57
CA PRO A 322 0.12 -22.36 11.82
C PRO A 322 0.64 -22.76 13.18
N SER A 323 -0.12 -23.57 13.89
CA SER A 323 0.11 -24.00 15.27
C SER A 323 0.58 -25.46 15.40
N SER A 324 0.74 -26.16 14.27
CA SER A 324 1.18 -27.56 14.22
C SER A 324 2.02 -27.85 12.96
N ALA A 325 2.87 -28.87 13.02
CA ALA A 325 3.61 -29.37 11.86
C ALA A 325 2.66 -29.80 10.71
N GLN A 326 1.52 -30.35 11.07
CA GLN A 326 0.50 -30.77 10.09
C GLN A 326 -0.11 -29.58 9.35
N GLU A 327 -0.39 -28.48 10.05
CA GLU A 327 -0.90 -27.25 9.42
C GLU A 327 0.16 -26.66 8.48
N TRP A 328 1.44 -26.58 8.90
CA TRP A 328 2.51 -26.13 8.03
C TRP A 328 2.62 -26.97 6.75
N ALA A 329 2.60 -28.33 6.89
CA ALA A 329 2.63 -29.23 5.75
C ALA A 329 1.43 -29.02 4.81
N GLY A 330 0.22 -28.83 5.35
CA GLY A 330 -0.98 -28.56 4.57
C GLY A 330 -0.89 -27.25 3.77
N TYR A 331 -0.43 -26.18 4.40
CA TYR A 331 -0.22 -24.90 3.68
C TYR A 331 0.87 -24.98 2.63
N TRP A 332 1.98 -25.70 2.89
CA TRP A 332 3.02 -25.92 1.88
C TRP A 332 2.54 -26.75 0.70
N GLN A 333 1.72 -27.75 0.95
CA GLN A 333 1.08 -28.54 -0.12
C GLN A 333 0.19 -27.63 -0.98
N ALA A 334 -0.64 -26.78 -0.38
CA ALA A 334 -1.47 -25.82 -1.10
C ALA A 334 -0.62 -24.81 -1.89
N ALA A 335 0.40 -24.24 -1.26
CA ALA A 335 1.28 -23.28 -1.90
C ALA A 335 2.07 -23.85 -3.09
N SER A 336 2.49 -25.11 -3.01
CA SER A 336 3.21 -25.80 -4.09
C SER A 336 2.33 -26.12 -5.29
N GLY A 337 1.01 -26.14 -5.12
CA GLY A 337 0.05 -26.32 -6.21
C GLY A 337 -0.32 -25.03 -6.96
N ILE A 338 0.23 -23.88 -6.56
CA ILE A 338 -0.07 -22.60 -7.17
C ILE A 338 0.77 -22.42 -8.45
N GLU A 339 0.08 -22.09 -9.53
CA GLU A 339 0.73 -21.77 -10.80
C GLU A 339 1.51 -20.44 -10.72
N PRO A 340 2.80 -20.41 -11.06
CA PRO A 340 3.63 -19.20 -10.99
C PRO A 340 3.06 -18.01 -11.78
N GLU A 341 2.33 -18.25 -12.85
CA GLU A 341 1.71 -17.21 -13.67
C GLU A 341 0.60 -16.45 -12.91
N SER A 342 -0.10 -17.13 -12.01
CA SER A 342 -1.08 -16.50 -11.12
C SER A 342 -0.46 -15.43 -10.21
N GLN A 343 0.82 -15.57 -9.90
CA GLN A 343 1.59 -14.60 -9.13
C GLN A 343 2.15 -13.49 -10.03
N ARG A 344 2.81 -13.86 -11.15
CA ARG A 344 3.46 -12.88 -12.04
C ARG A 344 2.51 -11.82 -12.57
N ARG A 345 1.25 -12.17 -12.88
CA ARG A 345 0.24 -11.21 -13.34
C ARG A 345 -0.09 -10.10 -12.33
N LEU A 346 0.23 -10.31 -11.04
CA LEU A 346 0.01 -9.32 -9.99
C LEU A 346 1.03 -8.17 -10.01
N VAL A 347 1.98 -8.20 -10.94
CA VAL A 347 3.05 -7.20 -11.06
C VAL A 347 3.23 -6.83 -12.54
N SER A 348 3.35 -5.55 -12.81
CA SER A 348 3.64 -5.03 -14.15
C SER A 348 4.89 -4.17 -14.12
N GLU A 349 5.75 -4.31 -15.11
CA GLU A 349 6.86 -3.40 -15.30
C GLU A 349 6.37 -2.00 -15.72
N GLY A 350 7.02 -0.96 -15.20
CA GLY A 350 6.71 0.42 -15.54
C GLY A 350 5.36 0.90 -15.04
N ALA A 351 4.88 0.35 -13.92
CA ALA A 351 3.63 0.77 -13.30
C ALA A 351 3.60 2.28 -13.02
N GLU A 352 4.74 2.87 -12.61
CA GLU A 352 4.90 4.31 -12.37
C GLU A 352 4.69 5.14 -13.65
N ARG A 353 5.19 4.67 -14.81
CA ARG A 353 4.99 5.35 -16.10
C ARG A 353 3.53 5.29 -16.54
N LYS A 354 2.89 4.15 -16.34
CA LYS A 354 1.44 3.99 -16.60
C LYS A 354 0.63 4.96 -15.74
N VAL A 355 0.91 5.04 -14.45
CA VAL A 355 0.23 5.96 -13.53
C VAL A 355 0.46 7.41 -13.92
N ALA A 356 1.70 7.81 -14.24
CA ALA A 356 2.00 9.18 -14.69
C ALA A 356 1.22 9.53 -15.97
N SER A 357 1.18 8.64 -16.95
CA SER A 357 0.39 8.82 -18.19
C SER A 357 -1.12 8.94 -17.91
N GLU A 358 -1.67 8.13 -17.02
CA GLU A 358 -3.08 8.22 -16.62
C GLU A 358 -3.39 9.54 -15.89
N ILE A 359 -2.48 10.00 -15.03
CA ILE A 359 -2.61 11.28 -14.32
C ILE A 359 -2.56 12.45 -15.31
N GLU A 360 -1.61 12.48 -16.25
CA GLU A 360 -1.53 13.53 -17.28
C GLU A 360 -2.77 13.52 -18.19
N SER A 361 -3.23 12.35 -18.60
CA SER A 361 -4.47 12.20 -19.37
C SER A 361 -5.70 12.68 -18.61
N LEU A 362 -5.74 12.42 -17.28
CA LEU A 362 -6.79 12.91 -16.41
C LEU A 362 -6.77 14.44 -16.31
N ILE A 363 -5.58 15.03 -16.09
CA ILE A 363 -5.40 16.48 -16.00
C ILE A 363 -5.85 17.15 -17.30
N ALA A 364 -5.37 16.69 -18.45
CA ALA A 364 -5.77 17.21 -19.76
C ALA A 364 -7.29 17.17 -19.93
N ARG A 365 -7.92 16.05 -19.56
CA ARG A 365 -9.38 15.88 -19.66
C ARG A 365 -10.17 16.79 -18.70
N LEU A 366 -9.65 17.03 -17.49
CA LEU A 366 -10.31 17.85 -16.49
C LEU A 366 -10.23 19.36 -16.80
N TRP A 367 -9.15 19.80 -17.41
CA TRP A 367 -8.87 21.22 -17.69
C TRP A 367 -9.10 21.63 -19.15
N SER A 368 -9.47 20.67 -20.03
CA SER A 368 -9.86 20.98 -21.41
C SER A 368 -11.12 21.82 -21.47
N HIS A 369 -11.06 22.90 -22.27
CA HIS A 369 -12.20 23.75 -22.58
C HIS A 369 -13.06 23.21 -23.73
N ASP A 370 -12.55 22.21 -24.49
CA ASP A 370 -13.18 21.68 -25.72
C ASP A 370 -14.20 20.56 -25.48
N ARG A 371 -14.70 20.39 -24.28
CA ARG A 371 -15.68 19.32 -24.04
C ARG A 371 -17.05 19.74 -24.52
N PRO A 372 -17.65 19.04 -25.51
CA PRO A 372 -19.06 19.23 -25.82
C PRO A 372 -19.89 18.93 -24.55
N LEU A 373 -20.81 19.81 -24.23
CA LEU A 373 -21.80 19.65 -23.17
C LEU A 373 -22.74 18.47 -23.53
N SER A 374 -22.23 17.26 -23.61
CA SER A 374 -23.03 16.09 -23.86
C SER A 374 -22.93 15.13 -22.68
N ALA A 375 -24.05 14.99 -22.15
CA ALA A 375 -24.67 13.84 -21.57
C ALA A 375 -25.07 13.98 -20.11
N THR A 376 -26.33 14.25 -19.97
CA THR A 376 -27.29 13.59 -19.09
C THR A 376 -27.03 13.77 -17.59
N ARG A 377 -27.39 14.95 -17.10
CA ARG A 377 -28.09 14.96 -15.83
C ARG A 377 -29.36 14.12 -16.04
N ALA A 378 -29.36 12.91 -15.53
CA ALA A 378 -30.60 12.22 -15.28
C ALA A 378 -31.38 13.11 -14.30
N THR A 379 -32.38 13.78 -14.80
CA THR A 379 -33.39 14.47 -14.03
C THR A 379 -34.01 13.45 -13.10
N SER A 380 -33.70 13.54 -11.82
CA SER A 380 -34.53 12.95 -10.77
C SER A 380 -35.88 13.65 -10.87
N GLY A 381 -36.81 13.03 -11.58
CA GLY A 381 -38.20 13.44 -11.61
C GLY A 381 -38.75 13.39 -10.19
N THR A 382 -39.05 14.51 -9.63
CA THR A 382 -40.01 14.68 -8.56
C THR A 382 -41.34 14.11 -9.05
N SER A 383 -41.70 12.95 -8.59
CA SER A 383 -43.09 12.46 -8.64
C SER A 383 -43.74 12.80 -7.30
N THR A 384 -44.47 13.89 -7.30
CA THR A 384 -45.52 14.20 -6.34
C THR A 384 -46.67 13.18 -6.51
N GLN A 385 -46.94 12.40 -5.48
CA GLN A 385 -48.29 12.14 -4.94
C GLN A 385 -48.14 11.41 -3.59
#